data_ddc27aae43a6e1f740e3a1e0001b3486
#
_entry.id   ddc27aae43a6e1f740e3a1e0001b3486
#
_cell.length_a   1.000
_cell.length_b   1.000
_cell.length_c   1.000
_cell.angle_alpha   90.00
_cell.angle_beta   90.00
_cell.angle_gamma   90.00
#
_symmetry.space_group_name_H-M   'P 1'
#
loop_
_entity.id
_entity.type
_entity.pdbx_description
1 polymer ?
#
loop_
_entity_poly.entity_id
_entity_poly.type
_entity_poly.pdbx_seq_one_letter_code
_entity_poly.pdbx_strand_id
1 'polypeptide(L)'
;MEQFATEEQQVEAIKRFWKENGTAIILGAVLGLGGLWGWRYYDESQITAKETASAAYNDMIQTLASEDLVAATQDFVANNGDTAYAALAGFIGAQAAVQADDYAKAAELLQQVVASTTDATLQNVARVRLARTQFQLTQYGEAIATLNAITGTAFTAQQEAIRGDVLVAQGDLSAAREAFVRSLAAQDDPSVQMRLDDLANQMASNAS
;
A
#
# COMPACT_ATOMS: atom_id res chain seq x y z
N MET A 1 50.09 41.22 16.32
CA MET A 1 51.08 41.53 15.25
C MET A 1 50.65 40.72 14.04
N GLU A 2 49.92 41.36 13.17
CA GLU A 2 49.55 40.77 11.88
C GLU A 2 50.82 40.72 11.01
N GLN A 3 51.24 39.49 10.70
CA GLN A 3 52.30 39.31 9.70
C GLN A 3 51.66 39.51 8.35
N PHE A 4 51.81 40.67 7.78
CA PHE A 4 51.55 40.91 6.35
C PHE A 4 52.56 40.07 5.55
N ALA A 5 52.17 38.83 5.22
CA ALA A 5 52.93 38.04 4.28
C ALA A 5 53.01 38.83 2.96
N THR A 6 54.21 38.98 2.41
CA THR A 6 54.38 39.59 1.08
C THR A 6 53.61 38.82 0.04
N GLU A 7 53.13 39.48 -1.03
CA GLU A 7 52.36 38.82 -2.12
C GLU A 7 53.06 37.58 -2.64
N GLU A 8 54.39 37.59 -2.71
CA GLU A 8 55.21 36.45 -3.12
C GLU A 8 55.12 35.28 -2.14
N GLN A 9 55.09 35.51 -0.83
CA GLN A 9 54.94 34.47 0.20
C GLN A 9 53.56 33.85 0.17
N GLN A 10 52.51 34.62 -0.13
CA GLN A 10 51.14 34.11 -0.29
C GLN A 10 51.04 33.22 -1.54
N VAL A 11 51.65 33.64 -2.65
CA VAL A 11 51.65 32.83 -3.90
C VAL A 11 52.41 31.53 -3.71
N GLU A 12 53.55 31.54 -3.02
CA GLU A 12 54.31 30.32 -2.71
C GLU A 12 53.54 29.37 -1.78
N ALA A 13 52.83 29.89 -0.78
CA ALA A 13 52.00 29.10 0.10
C ALA A 13 50.84 28.41 -0.67
N ILE A 14 50.20 29.15 -1.57
CA ILE A 14 49.15 28.57 -2.43
C ILE A 14 49.69 27.49 -3.35
N LYS A 15 50.84 27.72 -4.00
CA LYS A 15 51.48 26.72 -4.87
C LYS A 15 51.86 25.47 -4.14
N ARG A 16 52.40 25.61 -2.89
CA ARG A 16 52.75 24.46 -2.05
C ARG A 16 51.53 23.67 -1.62
N PHE A 17 50.49 24.39 -1.14
CA PHE A 17 49.21 23.75 -0.76
C PHE A 17 48.59 22.97 -1.93
N TRP A 18 48.61 23.58 -3.15
CA TRP A 18 48.08 22.91 -4.33
C TRP A 18 48.92 21.70 -4.75
N LYS A 19 50.24 21.79 -4.63
CA LYS A 19 51.14 20.67 -4.92
C LYS A 19 50.96 19.49 -3.94
N GLU A 20 50.67 19.79 -2.69
CA GLU A 20 50.50 18.79 -1.65
C GLU A 20 49.08 18.20 -1.64
N ASN A 21 48.06 19.01 -1.89
CA ASN A 21 46.63 18.62 -1.73
C ASN A 21 45.84 18.60 -3.05
N GLY A 22 46.39 19.07 -4.15
CA GLY A 22 45.66 19.26 -5.40
C GLY A 22 45.00 17.97 -5.90
N THR A 23 45.68 16.83 -5.82
CA THR A 23 45.12 15.53 -6.22
C THR A 23 43.90 15.14 -5.34
N ALA A 24 43.98 15.35 -4.05
CA ALA A 24 42.88 15.07 -3.13
C ALA A 24 41.69 16.01 -3.36
N ILE A 25 41.95 17.28 -3.64
CA ILE A 25 40.92 18.28 -3.95
C ILE A 25 40.21 17.92 -5.27
N ILE A 26 40.96 17.58 -6.32
CA ILE A 26 40.39 17.18 -7.61
C ILE A 26 39.55 15.90 -7.43
N LEU A 27 40.08 14.89 -6.73
CA LEU A 27 39.36 13.65 -6.47
C LEU A 27 38.07 13.90 -5.68
N GLY A 28 38.15 14.74 -4.65
CA GLY A 28 36.96 15.13 -3.88
C GLY A 28 35.93 15.88 -4.70
N ALA A 29 36.38 16.80 -5.57
CA ALA A 29 35.50 17.53 -6.48
C ALA A 29 34.83 16.60 -7.50
N VAL A 30 35.58 15.67 -8.09
CA VAL A 30 35.02 14.68 -9.06
C VAL A 30 34.01 13.76 -8.39
N LEU A 31 34.31 13.25 -7.19
CA LEU A 31 33.38 12.41 -6.45
C LEU A 31 32.16 13.18 -5.97
N GLY A 32 32.34 14.42 -5.49
CA GLY A 32 31.23 15.27 -5.04
C GLY A 32 30.30 15.68 -6.18
N LEU A 33 30.85 16.18 -7.27
CA LEU A 33 30.06 16.59 -8.44
C LEU A 33 29.45 15.38 -9.16
N GLY A 34 30.21 14.30 -9.30
CA GLY A 34 29.70 13.07 -9.90
C GLY A 34 28.58 12.43 -9.07
N GLY A 35 28.72 12.42 -7.75
CA GLY A 35 27.67 11.95 -6.83
C GLY A 35 26.41 12.83 -6.89
N LEU A 36 26.57 14.15 -6.90
CA LEU A 36 25.47 15.11 -7.06
C LEU A 36 24.74 14.96 -8.39
N TRP A 37 25.51 14.80 -9.48
CA TRP A 37 24.93 14.61 -10.81
C TRP A 37 24.18 13.28 -10.92
N GLY A 38 24.77 12.19 -10.40
CA GLY A 38 24.13 10.87 -10.37
C GLY A 38 22.85 10.88 -9.52
N TRP A 39 22.89 11.52 -8.35
CA TRP A 39 21.70 11.71 -7.52
C TRP A 39 20.61 12.50 -8.24
N ARG A 40 20.96 13.62 -8.86
CA ARG A 40 20.01 14.46 -9.61
C ARG A 40 19.37 13.71 -10.78
N TYR A 41 20.17 12.94 -11.53
CA TYR A 41 19.66 12.11 -12.62
C TYR A 41 18.68 11.04 -12.12
N TYR A 42 19.01 10.39 -11.01
CA TYR A 42 18.14 9.40 -10.37
C TYR A 42 16.82 10.04 -9.90
N ASP A 43 16.90 11.18 -9.21
CA ASP A 43 15.73 11.90 -8.70
C ASP A 43 14.82 12.37 -9.83
N GLU A 44 15.39 12.96 -10.90
CA GLU A 44 14.65 13.40 -12.09
C GLU A 44 13.96 12.23 -12.80
N SER A 45 14.61 11.07 -12.89
CA SER A 45 14.00 9.87 -13.46
C SER A 45 12.80 9.36 -12.64
N GLN A 46 12.89 9.43 -11.31
CA GLN A 46 11.79 9.08 -10.40
C GLN A 46 10.61 10.06 -10.50
N ILE A 47 10.89 11.36 -10.63
CA ILE A 47 9.87 12.39 -10.82
C ILE A 47 9.13 12.16 -12.15
N THR A 48 9.87 11.99 -13.24
CA THR A 48 9.30 11.76 -14.57
C THR A 48 8.44 10.49 -14.61
N ALA A 49 8.89 9.40 -13.95
CA ALA A 49 8.11 8.18 -13.87
C ALA A 49 6.79 8.40 -13.12
N LYS A 50 6.80 9.15 -12.01
CA LYS A 50 5.60 9.50 -11.24
C LYS A 50 4.65 10.41 -12.04
N GLU A 51 5.17 11.39 -12.76
CA GLU A 51 4.38 12.29 -13.61
C GLU A 51 3.70 11.52 -14.75
N THR A 52 4.44 10.61 -15.42
CA THR A 52 3.90 9.74 -16.46
C THR A 52 2.81 8.83 -15.92
N ALA A 53 3.03 8.19 -14.76
CA ALA A 53 2.03 7.35 -14.13
C ALA A 53 0.79 8.14 -13.67
N SER A 54 0.98 9.38 -13.19
CA SER A 54 -0.12 10.28 -12.83
C SER A 54 -0.97 10.67 -14.05
N ALA A 55 -0.33 11.01 -15.17
CA ALA A 55 -1.02 11.34 -16.41
C ALA A 55 -1.84 10.13 -16.93
N ALA A 56 -1.20 8.95 -17.00
CA ALA A 56 -1.87 7.71 -17.42
C ALA A 56 -3.02 7.33 -16.47
N TYR A 57 -2.86 7.56 -15.15
CA TYR A 57 -3.93 7.35 -14.19
C TYR A 57 -5.11 8.30 -14.42
N ASN A 58 -4.85 9.58 -14.69
CA ASN A 58 -5.90 10.54 -15.03
C ASN A 58 -6.63 10.16 -16.32
N ASP A 59 -5.93 9.69 -17.33
CA ASP A 59 -6.53 9.21 -18.58
C ASP A 59 -7.43 7.99 -18.31
N MET A 60 -6.95 7.02 -17.50
CA MET A 60 -7.75 5.88 -17.07
C MET A 60 -9.00 6.33 -16.29
N ILE A 61 -8.88 7.30 -15.36
CA ILE A 61 -10.04 7.84 -14.61
C ILE A 61 -11.09 8.46 -15.54
N GLN A 62 -10.71 9.05 -16.66
CA GLN A 62 -11.68 9.58 -17.63
C GLN A 62 -12.48 8.45 -18.31
N THR A 63 -12.01 7.22 -18.29
CA THR A 63 -12.75 6.05 -18.81
C THR A 63 -13.68 5.40 -17.78
N LEU A 64 -13.82 5.95 -16.55
CA LEU A 64 -14.65 5.39 -15.48
C LEU A 64 -16.14 5.15 -15.87
N ALA A 65 -16.62 5.84 -16.89
CA ALA A 65 -17.97 5.67 -17.42
C ALA A 65 -18.07 4.61 -18.54
N SER A 66 -16.94 3.96 -18.91
CA SER A 66 -16.92 2.93 -19.96
C SER A 66 -17.16 1.53 -19.39
N GLU A 67 -17.72 0.65 -20.21
CA GLU A 67 -18.00 -0.75 -19.84
C GLU A 67 -16.72 -1.58 -19.60
N ASP A 68 -15.54 -1.09 -20.04
CA ASP A 68 -14.25 -1.78 -19.94
C ASP A 68 -13.36 -1.32 -18.79
N LEU A 69 -13.93 -0.76 -17.73
CA LEU A 69 -13.16 -0.21 -16.61
C LEU A 69 -12.22 -1.25 -15.95
N VAL A 70 -12.67 -2.49 -15.80
CA VAL A 70 -11.87 -3.57 -15.22
C VAL A 70 -10.64 -3.86 -16.09
N ALA A 71 -10.80 -3.93 -17.41
CA ALA A 71 -9.71 -4.14 -18.34
C ALA A 71 -8.72 -2.96 -18.32
N ALA A 72 -9.23 -1.73 -18.37
CA ALA A 72 -8.41 -0.51 -18.32
C ALA A 72 -7.57 -0.44 -17.01
N THR A 73 -8.16 -0.80 -15.87
CA THR A 73 -7.42 -0.83 -14.59
C THR A 73 -6.38 -1.94 -14.57
N GLN A 74 -6.63 -3.10 -15.16
CA GLN A 74 -5.64 -4.18 -15.28
C GLN A 74 -4.45 -3.76 -16.14
N ASP A 75 -4.71 -3.19 -17.31
CA ASP A 75 -3.66 -2.70 -18.22
C ASP A 75 -2.83 -1.62 -17.53
N PHE A 76 -3.48 -0.72 -16.79
CA PHE A 76 -2.77 0.30 -16.01
C PHE A 76 -1.87 -0.33 -14.94
N VAL A 77 -2.37 -1.26 -14.14
CA VAL A 77 -1.60 -1.95 -13.08
C VAL A 77 -0.44 -2.73 -13.68
N ALA A 78 -0.63 -3.40 -14.82
CA ALA A 78 0.42 -4.16 -15.50
C ALA A 78 1.59 -3.25 -15.96
N ASN A 79 1.29 -2.03 -16.43
CA ASN A 79 2.28 -1.10 -16.97
C ASN A 79 2.89 -0.15 -15.92
N ASN A 80 2.25 0.00 -14.74
CA ASN A 80 2.65 0.97 -13.71
C ASN A 80 2.74 0.35 -12.30
N GLY A 81 2.99 -0.97 -12.21
CA GLY A 81 2.93 -1.76 -10.99
C GLY A 81 3.74 -1.22 -9.80
N ASP A 82 4.83 -0.52 -10.08
CA ASP A 82 5.74 0.02 -9.05
C ASP A 82 5.27 1.37 -8.48
N THR A 83 4.11 1.88 -8.91
CA THR A 83 3.61 3.19 -8.49
C THR A 83 2.47 3.09 -7.49
N ALA A 84 2.31 4.12 -6.63
CA ALA A 84 1.15 4.22 -5.76
C ALA A 84 -0.18 4.29 -6.54
N TYR A 85 -0.16 4.78 -7.78
CA TYR A 85 -1.30 4.82 -8.68
C TYR A 85 -1.80 3.44 -9.08
N ALA A 86 -0.90 2.46 -9.19
CA ALA A 86 -1.28 1.07 -9.48
C ALA A 86 -2.18 0.48 -8.37
N ALA A 87 -1.86 0.76 -7.10
CA ALA A 87 -2.70 0.34 -5.99
C ALA A 87 -4.09 1.01 -6.04
N LEU A 88 -4.15 2.31 -6.36
CA LEU A 88 -5.42 3.03 -6.50
C LEU A 88 -6.25 2.50 -7.67
N ALA A 89 -5.62 2.27 -8.83
CA ALA A 89 -6.26 1.66 -9.99
C ALA A 89 -6.80 0.25 -9.67
N GLY A 90 -6.01 -0.56 -8.97
CA GLY A 90 -6.41 -1.89 -8.52
C GLY A 90 -7.65 -1.86 -7.60
N PHE A 91 -7.75 -0.86 -6.70
CA PHE A 91 -8.96 -0.68 -5.89
C PHE A 91 -10.19 -0.29 -6.72
N ILE A 92 -10.02 0.56 -7.72
CA ILE A 92 -11.11 0.96 -8.62
C ILE A 92 -11.59 -0.23 -9.45
N GLY A 93 -10.66 -0.98 -10.06
CA GLY A 93 -10.99 -2.18 -10.81
C GLY A 93 -11.66 -3.26 -9.96
N ALA A 94 -11.17 -3.48 -8.74
CA ALA A 94 -11.79 -4.40 -7.81
C ALA A 94 -13.21 -3.97 -7.40
N GLN A 95 -13.44 -2.68 -7.23
CA GLN A 95 -14.78 -2.16 -6.95
C GLN A 95 -15.72 -2.36 -8.14
N ALA A 96 -15.26 -2.09 -9.35
CA ALA A 96 -16.04 -2.32 -10.58
C ALA A 96 -16.38 -3.81 -10.76
N ALA A 97 -15.42 -4.70 -10.50
CA ALA A 97 -15.65 -6.13 -10.56
C ALA A 97 -16.69 -6.60 -9.52
N VAL A 98 -16.65 -6.08 -8.28
CA VAL A 98 -17.67 -6.35 -7.25
C VAL A 98 -19.05 -5.85 -7.69
N GLN A 99 -19.13 -4.69 -8.33
CA GLN A 99 -20.41 -4.15 -8.85
C GLN A 99 -21.00 -4.99 -9.99
N ALA A 100 -20.12 -5.71 -10.72
CA ALA A 100 -20.51 -6.66 -11.76
C ALA A 100 -20.71 -8.10 -11.21
N ASP A 101 -20.71 -8.30 -9.89
CA ASP A 101 -20.74 -9.61 -9.21
C ASP A 101 -19.56 -10.54 -9.57
N ASP A 102 -18.52 -10.03 -10.23
CA ASP A 102 -17.30 -10.78 -10.52
C ASP A 102 -16.32 -10.72 -9.33
N TYR A 103 -16.69 -11.45 -8.27
CA TYR A 103 -15.87 -11.53 -7.05
C TYR A 103 -14.52 -12.21 -7.29
N ALA A 104 -14.42 -13.11 -8.27
CA ALA A 104 -13.16 -13.76 -8.61
C ALA A 104 -12.16 -12.74 -9.16
N LYS A 105 -12.59 -11.88 -10.06
CA LYS A 105 -11.78 -10.81 -10.62
C LYS A 105 -11.43 -9.74 -9.58
N ALA A 106 -12.38 -9.39 -8.72
CA ALA A 106 -12.12 -8.49 -7.60
C ALA A 106 -11.03 -9.03 -6.67
N ALA A 107 -11.07 -10.32 -6.34
CA ALA A 107 -10.04 -10.97 -5.51
C ALA A 107 -8.66 -10.94 -6.18
N GLU A 108 -8.57 -11.23 -7.49
CA GLU A 108 -7.32 -11.16 -8.26
C GLU A 108 -6.70 -9.75 -8.19
N LEU A 109 -7.49 -8.70 -8.47
CA LEU A 109 -7.03 -7.32 -8.44
C LEU A 109 -6.57 -6.90 -7.04
N LEU A 110 -7.29 -7.28 -5.99
CA LEU A 110 -6.90 -6.99 -4.61
C LEU A 110 -5.62 -7.74 -4.20
N GLN A 111 -5.43 -8.98 -4.66
CA GLN A 111 -4.17 -9.71 -4.45
C GLN A 111 -3.00 -9.00 -5.13
N GLN A 112 -3.18 -8.49 -6.34
CA GLN A 112 -2.17 -7.70 -7.03
C GLN A 112 -1.81 -6.43 -6.24
N VAL A 113 -2.79 -5.72 -5.69
CA VAL A 113 -2.54 -4.56 -4.81
C VAL A 113 -1.72 -4.97 -3.59
N VAL A 114 -2.08 -6.07 -2.91
CA VAL A 114 -1.32 -6.57 -1.74
C VAL A 114 0.13 -6.89 -2.10
N ALA A 115 0.37 -7.42 -3.30
CA ALA A 115 1.70 -7.83 -3.74
C ALA A 115 2.57 -6.65 -4.23
N SER A 116 1.96 -5.64 -4.86
CA SER A 116 2.69 -4.56 -5.54
C SER A 116 3.00 -3.37 -4.63
N THR A 117 2.12 -3.03 -3.67
CA THR A 117 2.37 -1.85 -2.82
C THR A 117 3.27 -2.18 -1.64
N THR A 118 4.20 -1.26 -1.34
CA THR A 118 5.03 -1.29 -0.13
C THR A 118 4.41 -0.52 1.05
N ASP A 119 3.32 0.21 0.81
CA ASP A 119 2.60 0.93 1.87
C ASP A 119 1.76 -0.05 2.69
N ALA A 120 2.12 -0.20 3.95
CA ALA A 120 1.46 -1.13 4.88
C ALA A 120 -0.03 -0.79 5.08
N THR A 121 -0.41 0.48 5.00
CA THR A 121 -1.81 0.91 5.15
C THR A 121 -2.63 0.47 3.94
N LEU A 122 -2.12 0.73 2.73
CA LEU A 122 -2.77 0.28 1.49
C LEU A 122 -2.84 -1.24 1.42
N GLN A 123 -1.78 -1.96 1.84
CA GLN A 123 -1.81 -3.42 1.94
C GLN A 123 -2.93 -3.90 2.87
N ASN A 124 -3.07 -3.30 4.04
CA ASN A 124 -4.09 -3.70 5.00
C ASN A 124 -5.51 -3.37 4.50
N VAL A 125 -5.71 -2.22 3.85
CA VAL A 125 -6.98 -1.90 3.17
C VAL A 125 -7.32 -2.95 2.11
N ALA A 126 -6.33 -3.35 1.29
CA ALA A 126 -6.51 -4.37 0.28
C ALA A 126 -6.84 -5.73 0.91
N ARG A 127 -6.16 -6.13 2.00
CA ARG A 127 -6.45 -7.37 2.73
C ARG A 127 -7.85 -7.40 3.33
N VAL A 128 -8.32 -6.30 3.92
CA VAL A 128 -9.70 -6.20 4.44
C VAL A 128 -10.72 -6.41 3.32
N ARG A 129 -10.53 -5.76 2.17
CA ARG A 129 -11.41 -5.92 1.01
C ARG A 129 -11.31 -7.33 0.41
N LEU A 130 -10.09 -7.86 0.29
CA LEU A 130 -9.84 -9.22 -0.21
C LEU A 130 -10.52 -10.28 0.66
N ALA A 131 -10.40 -10.18 1.98
CA ALA A 131 -11.06 -11.11 2.89
C ALA A 131 -12.59 -11.10 2.74
N ARG A 132 -13.20 -9.91 2.54
CA ARG A 132 -14.64 -9.80 2.24
C ARG A 132 -15.00 -10.45 0.91
N THR A 133 -14.18 -10.26 -0.12
CA THR A 133 -14.39 -10.85 -1.44
C THR A 133 -14.24 -12.38 -1.39
N GLN A 134 -13.23 -12.89 -0.67
CA GLN A 134 -13.03 -14.31 -0.43
C GLN A 134 -14.19 -14.94 0.35
N PHE A 135 -14.75 -14.19 1.31
CA PHE A 135 -15.97 -14.62 2.02
C PHE A 135 -17.14 -14.79 1.05
N GLN A 136 -17.36 -13.85 0.10
CA GLN A 136 -18.42 -13.98 -0.92
C GLN A 136 -18.20 -15.20 -1.84
N LEU A 137 -16.93 -15.54 -2.11
CA LEU A 137 -16.54 -16.72 -2.86
C LEU A 137 -16.60 -18.02 -2.03
N THR A 138 -17.05 -17.96 -0.77
CA THR A 138 -17.05 -19.11 0.17
C THR A 138 -15.64 -19.67 0.46
N GLN A 139 -14.59 -18.91 0.14
CA GLN A 139 -13.17 -19.22 0.39
C GLN A 139 -12.82 -18.88 1.85
N TYR A 140 -13.46 -19.55 2.80
CA TYR A 140 -13.36 -19.18 4.23
C TYR A 140 -11.95 -19.34 4.79
N GLY A 141 -11.21 -20.36 4.36
CA GLY A 141 -9.82 -20.59 4.78
C GLY A 141 -8.90 -19.47 4.34
N GLU A 142 -9.00 -19.06 3.07
CA GLU A 142 -8.25 -17.95 2.50
C GLU A 142 -8.62 -16.62 3.16
N ALA A 143 -9.91 -16.38 3.41
CA ALA A 143 -10.36 -15.19 4.11
C ALA A 143 -9.72 -15.07 5.52
N ILE A 144 -9.70 -16.13 6.30
CA ILE A 144 -9.04 -16.16 7.61
C ILE A 144 -7.53 -15.94 7.46
N ALA A 145 -6.87 -16.58 6.50
CA ALA A 145 -5.44 -16.39 6.26
C ALA A 145 -5.11 -14.93 5.88
N THR A 146 -5.93 -14.32 5.02
CA THR A 146 -5.81 -12.92 4.62
C THR A 146 -5.99 -11.98 5.82
N LEU A 147 -6.98 -12.22 6.67
CA LEU A 147 -7.19 -11.43 7.89
C LEU A 147 -6.00 -11.55 8.85
N ASN A 148 -5.42 -12.74 9.02
CA ASN A 148 -4.25 -12.96 9.88
C ASN A 148 -3.00 -12.23 9.40
N ALA A 149 -2.91 -11.89 8.12
CA ALA A 149 -1.80 -11.13 7.54
C ALA A 149 -1.92 -9.60 7.74
N ILE A 150 -3.04 -9.11 8.28
CA ILE A 150 -3.22 -7.68 8.62
C ILE A 150 -2.35 -7.36 9.83
N THR A 151 -1.58 -6.25 9.73
CA THR A 151 -0.65 -5.82 10.77
C THR A 151 -1.12 -4.53 11.45
N GLY A 152 -0.76 -4.36 12.71
CA GLY A 152 -1.16 -3.18 13.50
C GLY A 152 -2.61 -3.27 13.98
N THR A 153 -3.05 -2.25 14.71
CA THR A 153 -4.37 -2.23 15.39
C THR A 153 -5.43 -1.38 14.68
N ALA A 154 -5.04 -0.61 13.68
CA ALA A 154 -5.95 0.33 13.01
C ALA A 154 -7.14 -0.35 12.30
N PHE A 155 -7.01 -1.61 11.95
CA PHE A 155 -8.03 -2.38 11.23
C PHE A 155 -8.68 -3.47 12.08
N THR A 156 -8.40 -3.51 13.41
CA THR A 156 -8.88 -4.58 14.30
C THR A 156 -10.40 -4.73 14.24
N ALA A 157 -11.14 -3.63 14.27
CA ALA A 157 -12.60 -3.67 14.22
C ALA A 157 -13.11 -4.38 12.95
N GLN A 158 -12.64 -3.96 11.77
CA GLN A 158 -13.05 -4.54 10.50
C GLN A 158 -12.57 -5.99 10.35
N GLN A 159 -11.34 -6.27 10.79
CA GLN A 159 -10.74 -7.60 10.77
C GLN A 159 -11.56 -8.58 11.57
N GLU A 160 -11.90 -8.23 12.81
CA GLU A 160 -12.67 -9.10 13.71
C GLU A 160 -14.14 -9.20 13.31
N ALA A 161 -14.75 -8.14 12.74
CA ALA A 161 -16.09 -8.22 12.18
C ALA A 161 -16.18 -9.23 11.03
N ILE A 162 -15.26 -9.18 10.06
CA ILE A 162 -15.22 -10.13 8.93
C ILE A 162 -14.91 -11.55 9.44
N ARG A 163 -14.01 -11.69 10.41
CA ARG A 163 -13.72 -12.98 11.04
C ARG A 163 -14.97 -13.59 11.66
N GLY A 164 -15.77 -12.78 12.36
CA GLY A 164 -17.05 -13.20 12.91
C GLY A 164 -18.00 -13.73 11.84
N ASP A 165 -18.15 -12.99 10.72
CA ASP A 165 -18.99 -13.40 9.60
C ASP A 165 -18.54 -14.75 8.99
N VAL A 166 -17.23 -14.92 8.80
CA VAL A 166 -16.66 -16.18 8.29
C VAL A 166 -16.94 -17.34 9.24
N LEU A 167 -16.74 -17.13 10.54
CA LEU A 167 -16.94 -18.17 11.55
C LEU A 167 -18.43 -18.56 11.70
N VAL A 168 -19.35 -17.59 11.57
CA VAL A 168 -20.80 -17.89 11.47
C VAL A 168 -21.09 -18.80 10.29
N ALA A 169 -20.55 -18.49 9.12
CA ALA A 169 -20.75 -19.29 7.91
C ALA A 169 -20.14 -20.70 8.03
N GLN A 170 -19.09 -20.86 8.84
CA GLN A 170 -18.49 -22.16 9.16
C GLN A 170 -19.22 -22.92 10.26
N GLY A 171 -20.20 -22.28 10.93
CA GLY A 171 -20.95 -22.88 12.03
C GLY A 171 -20.26 -22.81 13.41
N ASP A 172 -19.09 -22.16 13.52
CA ASP A 172 -18.44 -21.93 14.81
C ASP A 172 -18.98 -20.67 15.48
N LEU A 173 -20.19 -20.81 16.03
CA LEU A 173 -20.93 -19.69 16.62
C LEU A 173 -20.23 -19.15 17.87
N SER A 174 -19.51 -20.00 18.60
CA SER A 174 -18.77 -19.57 19.79
C SER A 174 -17.61 -18.66 19.45
N ALA A 175 -16.76 -19.07 18.51
CA ALA A 175 -15.65 -18.25 18.04
C ALA A 175 -16.13 -16.99 17.32
N ALA A 176 -17.24 -17.06 16.58
CA ALA A 176 -17.86 -15.91 15.93
C ALA A 176 -18.28 -14.84 16.95
N ARG A 177 -18.92 -15.26 18.06
CA ARG A 177 -19.30 -14.36 19.14
C ARG A 177 -18.09 -13.63 19.72
N GLU A 178 -17.02 -14.35 19.99
CA GLU A 178 -15.79 -13.75 20.49
C GLU A 178 -15.20 -12.73 19.51
N ALA A 179 -15.21 -13.03 18.21
CA ALA A 179 -14.72 -12.12 17.18
C ALA A 179 -15.57 -10.83 17.13
N PHE A 180 -16.90 -10.90 17.14
CA PHE A 180 -17.74 -9.72 17.17
C PHE A 180 -17.54 -8.88 18.45
N VAL A 181 -17.36 -9.52 19.61
CA VAL A 181 -17.03 -8.80 20.86
C VAL A 181 -15.70 -8.05 20.73
N ARG A 182 -14.66 -8.68 20.15
CA ARG A 182 -13.37 -7.99 19.90
C ARG A 182 -13.52 -6.85 18.89
N SER A 183 -14.34 -7.01 17.86
CA SER A 183 -14.66 -5.94 16.92
C SER A 183 -15.25 -4.72 17.61
N LEU A 184 -16.28 -4.92 18.43
CA LEU A 184 -16.97 -3.87 19.20
C LEU A 184 -16.07 -3.22 20.25
N ALA A 185 -15.17 -4.00 20.87
CA ALA A 185 -14.19 -3.46 21.81
C ALA A 185 -13.17 -2.53 21.12
N ALA A 186 -12.88 -2.75 19.84
CA ALA A 186 -11.98 -1.88 19.05
C ALA A 186 -12.70 -0.65 18.49
N GLN A 187 -13.95 -0.78 18.09
CA GLN A 187 -14.78 0.31 17.57
C GLN A 187 -16.25 -0.05 17.74
N ASP A 188 -17.03 0.86 18.32
CA ASP A 188 -18.48 0.73 18.42
C ASP A 188 -19.10 0.82 17.01
N ASP A 189 -19.81 -0.24 16.60
CA ASP A 189 -20.47 -0.35 15.29
C ASP A 189 -21.86 -1.03 15.49
N PRO A 190 -22.95 -0.26 15.31
CA PRO A 190 -24.31 -0.80 15.47
C PRO A 190 -24.59 -2.00 14.56
N SER A 191 -23.95 -2.10 13.40
CA SER A 191 -24.13 -3.21 12.48
C SER A 191 -23.48 -4.51 13.00
N VAL A 192 -22.37 -4.39 13.72
CA VAL A 192 -21.72 -5.53 14.40
C VAL A 192 -22.51 -5.94 15.64
N GLN A 193 -23.05 -4.97 16.38
CA GLN A 193 -23.92 -5.25 17.52
C GLN A 193 -25.15 -6.05 17.08
N MET A 194 -25.81 -5.64 16.00
CA MET A 194 -26.97 -6.36 15.46
C MET A 194 -26.60 -7.81 15.09
N ARG A 195 -25.46 -8.04 14.44
CA ARG A 195 -24.98 -9.40 14.12
C ARG A 195 -24.69 -10.23 15.36
N LEU A 196 -24.18 -9.62 16.41
CA LEU A 196 -23.93 -10.29 17.70
C LEU A 196 -25.26 -10.68 18.37
N ASP A 197 -26.27 -9.84 18.32
CA ASP A 197 -27.59 -10.09 18.87
C ASP A 197 -28.32 -11.21 18.10
N ASP A 198 -28.24 -11.20 16.77
CA ASP A 198 -28.78 -12.26 15.90
C ASP A 198 -28.10 -13.60 16.17
N LEU A 199 -26.78 -13.59 16.37
CA LEU A 199 -26.00 -14.77 16.71
C LEU A 199 -26.44 -15.34 18.08
N ALA A 200 -26.69 -14.48 19.08
CA ALA A 200 -27.17 -14.90 20.39
C ALA A 200 -28.54 -15.60 20.30
N ASN A 201 -29.45 -15.06 19.47
CA ASN A 201 -30.77 -15.68 19.21
C ASN A 201 -30.62 -17.04 18.53
N GLN A 202 -29.72 -17.17 17.57
CA GLN A 202 -29.43 -18.44 16.87
C GLN A 202 -28.87 -19.49 17.84
N MET A 203 -27.93 -19.10 18.70
CA MET A 203 -27.37 -20.02 19.72
C MET A 203 -28.41 -20.49 20.70
N ALA A 204 -29.34 -19.61 21.15
CA ALA A 204 -30.44 -19.98 22.05
C ALA A 204 -31.41 -20.96 21.39
N SER A 205 -31.75 -20.79 20.13
CA SER A 205 -32.61 -21.69 19.37
C SER A 205 -32.00 -23.07 19.13
N ASN A 206 -30.69 -23.15 18.98
CA ASN A 206 -29.96 -24.42 18.81
C ASN A 206 -29.80 -25.20 20.11
N ALA A 207 -30.01 -24.57 21.27
CA ALA A 207 -29.91 -25.19 22.60
C ALA A 207 -31.28 -25.74 23.14
N SER A 208 -32.38 -25.46 22.41
CA SER A 208 -33.77 -25.86 22.77
C SER A 208 -34.16 -27.15 22.09
#